data_f11989534178015b629e42e1572675ac
#
_entry.id   f11989534178015b629e42e1572675ac
#
_cell.length_a   1.000
_cell.length_b   1.000
_cell.length_c   1.000
_cell.angle_alpha   90.00
_cell.angle_beta   90.00
_cell.angle_gamma   90.00
#
_symmetry.space_group_name_H-M   'P 1'
#
loop_
_entity.id
_entity.type
_entity.pdbx_description
1 polymer ?
#
loop_
_entity_poly.entity_id
_entity_poly.type
_entity_poly.pdbx_seq_one_letter_code
_entity_poly.pdbx_strand_id
1 'polypeptide(L)'
;MRLGTVIGRVTLNQTLDCFKGARWLIVSPFNREHFQQGSEPMEGMSTEPSLVVYDDLGGSVGDTIGFVEGREAASPFVPPIAIDAINAALVDHIFYNPE
;
A
#
# COMPACT_ATOMS: atom_id res chain seq x y z
N MET A 1 -2.18 3.20 10.24
CA MET A 1 -2.08 2.25 9.12
C MET A 1 -3.42 2.12 8.45
N ARG A 2 -3.42 2.07 7.15
CA ARG A 2 -4.64 1.83 6.36
C ARG A 2 -4.47 0.56 5.56
N LEU A 3 -5.58 -0.05 5.15
CA LEU A 3 -5.55 -1.22 4.28
C LEU A 3 -5.91 -0.84 2.85
N GLY A 4 -5.37 -1.59 1.90
CA GLY A 4 -5.67 -1.39 0.50
C GLY A 4 -5.32 -2.61 -0.34
N THR A 5 -5.78 -2.59 -1.59
CA THR A 5 -5.49 -3.62 -2.58
C THR A 5 -4.44 -3.10 -3.55
N VAL A 6 -3.43 -3.90 -3.82
CA VAL A 6 -2.43 -3.58 -4.85
C VAL A 6 -3.08 -3.78 -6.21
N ILE A 7 -3.15 -2.72 -7.00
CA ILE A 7 -3.78 -2.74 -8.32
C ILE A 7 -2.80 -2.53 -9.46
N GLY A 8 -1.54 -2.23 -9.15
CA GLY A 8 -0.55 -2.02 -10.18
C GLY A 8 0.83 -1.81 -9.60
N ARG A 9 1.77 -1.53 -10.48
CA ARG A 9 3.16 -1.30 -10.12
C ARG A 9 3.73 -0.19 -10.99
N VAL A 10 4.62 0.61 -10.41
CA VAL A 10 5.29 1.71 -11.12
C VAL A 10 6.78 1.39 -11.25
N THR A 11 7.31 1.60 -12.44
CA THR A 11 8.76 1.58 -12.66
C THR A 11 9.22 2.99 -13.01
N LEU A 12 10.38 3.38 -12.47
CA LEU A 12 10.92 4.73 -12.63
C LEU A 12 12.05 4.72 -13.64
N ASN A 13 12.04 5.69 -14.56
CA ASN A 13 13.12 5.86 -15.55
C ASN A 13 14.27 6.67 -14.99
N GLN A 14 13.96 7.85 -14.43
CA GLN A 14 14.92 8.70 -13.73
C GLN A 14 14.41 8.96 -12.33
N THR A 15 15.29 8.93 -11.35
CA THR A 15 14.88 9.04 -9.96
C THR A 15 16.01 9.56 -9.09
N LEU A 16 15.66 9.96 -7.87
CA LEU A 16 16.65 10.29 -6.84
C LEU A 16 17.42 9.02 -6.45
N ASP A 17 18.67 9.19 -6.03
CA ASP A 17 19.50 8.04 -5.67
C ASP A 17 18.89 7.21 -4.55
N CYS A 18 18.19 7.83 -3.62
CA CYS A 18 17.55 7.10 -2.51
C CYS A 18 16.42 6.18 -2.97
N PHE A 19 15.93 6.34 -4.22
CA PHE A 19 14.85 5.51 -4.77
C PHE A 19 15.36 4.38 -5.64
N LYS A 20 16.66 4.33 -5.92
CA LYS A 20 17.21 3.27 -6.76
C LYS A 20 17.04 1.89 -6.12
N GLY A 21 16.55 0.94 -6.89
CA GLY A 21 16.28 -0.40 -6.41
C GLY A 21 14.98 -0.54 -5.64
N ALA A 22 14.26 0.55 -5.43
CA ALA A 22 12.98 0.52 -4.74
C ALA A 22 11.88 -0.08 -5.60
N ARG A 23 10.91 -0.69 -4.96
CA ARG A 23 9.68 -1.14 -5.60
C ARG A 23 8.56 -0.17 -5.26
N TRP A 24 7.68 0.05 -6.24
CA TRP A 24 6.57 0.98 -6.09
C TRP A 24 5.27 0.31 -6.50
N LEU A 25 4.29 0.35 -5.62
CA LEU A 25 2.97 -0.24 -5.85
C LEU A 25 1.93 0.85 -6.02
N ILE A 26 0.97 0.60 -6.89
CA ILE A 26 -0.25 1.42 -6.95
C ILE A 26 -1.27 0.72 -6.08
N VAL A 27 -1.81 1.43 -5.11
CA VAL A 27 -2.69 0.87 -4.10
C VAL A 27 -4.02 1.60 -4.10
N SER A 28 -5.11 0.83 -4.14
CA SER A 28 -6.47 1.33 -3.96
C SER A 28 -6.85 1.13 -2.50
N PRO A 29 -6.97 2.22 -1.71
CA PRO A 29 -7.31 2.10 -0.30
C PRO A 29 -8.69 1.51 -0.09
N PHE A 30 -8.85 0.75 0.99
CA PHE A 30 -10.13 0.18 1.37
C PHE A 30 -11.10 1.28 1.80
N ASN A 31 -12.35 1.11 1.38
CA ASN A 31 -13.47 1.81 1.99
C ASN A 31 -14.23 0.85 2.90
N ARG A 32 -15.34 1.32 3.46
CA ARG A 32 -16.14 0.52 4.37
C ARG A 32 -16.63 -0.79 3.74
N GLU A 33 -16.99 -0.74 2.46
CA GLU A 33 -17.50 -1.92 1.74
C GLU A 33 -16.44 -3.00 1.60
N HIS A 34 -15.18 -2.62 1.40
CA HIS A 34 -14.09 -3.58 1.34
C HIS A 34 -13.92 -4.33 2.65
N PHE A 35 -14.07 -3.63 3.78
CA PHE A 35 -14.00 -4.30 5.08
C PHE A 35 -15.14 -5.29 5.25
N GLN A 36 -16.33 -4.98 4.75
CA GLN A 36 -17.48 -5.88 4.82
C GLN A 36 -17.26 -7.13 3.97
N GLN A 37 -16.46 -7.04 2.92
CA GLN A 37 -16.05 -8.21 2.14
C GLN A 37 -15.04 -9.08 2.86
N GLY A 38 -14.42 -8.57 3.90
CA GLY A 38 -13.37 -9.27 4.63
C GLY A 38 -12.11 -9.44 3.80
N SER A 39 -11.55 -10.64 3.81
CA SER A 39 -10.33 -10.94 3.06
C SER A 39 -10.57 -11.27 1.59
N GLU A 40 -11.81 -11.34 1.16
CA GLU A 40 -12.12 -11.57 -0.25
C GLU A 40 -11.88 -10.30 -1.06
N PRO A 41 -11.13 -10.36 -2.16
CA PRO A 41 -10.91 -9.17 -2.97
C PRO A 41 -12.19 -8.71 -3.64
N MET A 42 -12.44 -7.41 -3.58
CA MET A 42 -13.49 -6.80 -4.39
C MET A 42 -12.98 -6.58 -5.80
N GLU A 43 -13.87 -6.73 -6.76
CA GLU A 43 -13.55 -6.36 -8.13
C GLU A 43 -13.51 -4.84 -8.26
N GLY A 44 -12.50 -4.35 -8.97
CA GLY A 44 -12.33 -2.95 -9.24
C GLY A 44 -11.73 -2.17 -8.09
N MET A 45 -11.67 -0.87 -8.27
CA MET A 45 -11.09 0.05 -7.32
C MET A 45 -12.17 0.60 -6.39
N SER A 46 -11.76 0.98 -5.18
CA SER A 46 -12.64 1.72 -4.29
C SER A 46 -12.86 3.15 -4.82
N THR A 47 -13.77 3.88 -4.16
CA THR A 47 -13.97 5.29 -4.45
C THR A 47 -12.86 6.18 -3.91
N GLU A 48 -12.00 5.64 -3.04
CA GLU A 48 -10.86 6.37 -2.52
C GLU A 48 -9.80 6.57 -3.60
N PRO A 49 -9.12 7.74 -3.63
CA PRO A 49 -8.03 7.94 -4.58
C PRO A 49 -6.91 6.93 -4.37
N SER A 50 -6.40 6.38 -5.47
CA SER A 50 -5.24 5.49 -5.42
C SER A 50 -3.97 6.28 -5.12
N LEU A 51 -2.96 5.59 -4.56
CA LEU A 51 -1.68 6.21 -4.24
C LEU A 51 -0.54 5.28 -4.58
N VAL A 52 0.66 5.86 -4.64
CA VAL A 52 1.89 5.12 -4.89
C VAL A 52 2.57 4.85 -3.54
N VAL A 53 2.91 3.59 -3.30
CA VAL A 53 3.43 3.12 -2.02
C VAL A 53 4.79 2.46 -2.23
N TYR A 54 5.78 2.85 -1.42
CA TYR A 54 7.09 2.20 -1.38
C TYR A 54 6.92 0.79 -0.84
N ASP A 55 7.52 -0.20 -1.51
CA ASP A 55 7.39 -1.60 -1.11
C ASP A 55 8.75 -2.26 -0.92
N ASP A 56 8.93 -2.87 0.24
CA ASP A 56 10.10 -3.66 0.58
C ASP A 56 9.71 -5.06 1.08
N LEU A 57 8.43 -5.40 0.97
CA LEU A 57 7.90 -6.68 1.47
C LEU A 57 7.54 -7.65 0.34
N GLY A 58 7.59 -7.20 -0.91
CA GLY A 58 7.29 -8.05 -2.05
C GLY A 58 5.81 -8.16 -2.37
N GLY A 59 5.04 -7.08 -2.19
CA GLY A 59 3.64 -7.06 -2.56
C GLY A 59 3.43 -7.23 -4.06
N SER A 60 2.36 -7.90 -4.44
CA SER A 60 1.99 -8.17 -5.83
C SER A 60 0.58 -7.70 -6.11
N VAL A 61 0.27 -7.47 -7.39
CA VAL A 61 -1.09 -7.12 -7.81
C VAL A 61 -2.08 -8.16 -7.30
N GLY A 62 -3.14 -7.69 -6.66
CA GLY A 62 -4.14 -8.54 -6.02
C GLY A 62 -3.94 -8.73 -4.53
N ASP A 63 -2.75 -8.43 -4.00
CA ASP A 63 -2.50 -8.55 -2.56
C ASP A 63 -3.23 -7.45 -1.80
N THR A 64 -3.65 -7.78 -0.59
CA THR A 64 -4.11 -6.80 0.39
C THR A 64 -2.94 -6.43 1.28
N ILE A 65 -2.72 -5.14 1.45
CA ILE A 65 -1.61 -4.65 2.25
C ILE A 65 -2.08 -3.67 3.32
N GLY A 66 -1.26 -3.52 4.37
CA GLY A 66 -1.39 -2.43 5.32
C GLY A 66 -0.28 -1.43 5.05
N PHE A 67 -0.62 -0.16 4.83
CA PHE A 67 0.36 0.86 4.51
C PHE A 67 0.26 2.03 5.47
N VAL A 68 1.40 2.69 5.67
CA VAL A 68 1.54 3.85 6.55
C VAL A 68 1.81 5.06 5.67
N GLU A 69 1.14 6.17 5.98
CA GLU A 69 1.26 7.42 5.25
C GLU A 69 1.90 8.51 6.12
N GLY A 70 2.31 9.59 5.44
CA GLY A 70 2.87 10.75 6.09
C GLY A 70 4.32 10.57 6.50
N ARG A 71 4.76 11.29 7.52
CA ARG A 71 6.15 11.27 7.97
C ARG A 71 6.57 9.91 8.50
N GLU A 72 5.66 9.17 9.08
CA GLU A 72 5.93 7.85 9.63
C GLU A 72 6.39 6.88 8.55
N ALA A 73 6.01 7.10 7.30
CA ALA A 73 6.45 6.26 6.19
C ALA A 73 7.97 6.28 6.00
N ALA A 74 8.61 7.41 6.30
CA ALA A 74 10.06 7.56 6.17
C ALA A 74 10.82 7.14 7.43
N SER A 75 10.14 6.86 8.52
CA SER A 75 10.76 6.54 9.81
C SER A 75 11.67 5.31 9.78
N PRO A 76 11.38 4.24 9.01
CA PRO A 76 12.28 3.09 8.95
C PRO A 76 13.65 3.37 8.33
N PHE A 77 13.83 4.51 7.67
CA PHE A 77 15.07 4.82 6.94
C PHE A 77 15.97 5.73 7.76
N VAL A 78 17.29 5.48 7.69
CA VAL A 78 18.30 6.28 8.38
C VAL A 78 19.38 6.66 7.38
N PRO A 79 19.44 7.92 6.91
CA PRO A 79 18.49 9.01 7.17
C PRO A 79 17.14 8.80 6.46
N PRO A 80 16.09 9.48 6.90
CA PRO A 80 14.79 9.38 6.23
C PRO A 80 14.87 9.79 4.76
N ILE A 81 14.07 9.13 3.93
CA ILE A 81 14.00 9.42 2.49
C ILE A 81 12.69 10.11 2.14
N ALA A 82 12.59 10.62 0.92
CA ALA A 82 11.47 11.45 0.49
C ALA A 82 10.28 10.60 0.03
N ILE A 83 9.71 9.83 0.95
CA ILE A 83 8.48 9.06 0.69
C ILE A 83 7.41 9.43 1.71
N ASP A 84 6.15 9.28 1.31
CA ASP A 84 5.01 9.56 2.19
C ASP A 84 4.04 8.38 2.30
N ALA A 85 4.39 7.22 1.76
CA ALA A 85 3.61 6.00 1.94
C ALA A 85 4.52 4.78 1.81
N ILE A 86 4.40 3.84 2.75
CA ILE A 86 5.20 2.62 2.76
C ILE A 86 4.32 1.41 3.08
N ASN A 87 4.58 0.30 2.37
CA ASN A 87 3.93 -0.97 2.70
C ASN A 87 4.52 -1.51 4.01
N ALA A 88 3.68 -1.59 5.02
CA ALA A 88 4.08 -2.03 6.36
C ALA A 88 3.69 -3.48 6.65
N ALA A 89 2.79 -4.08 5.87
CA ALA A 89 2.32 -5.44 6.12
C ALA A 89 1.68 -6.04 4.89
N LEU A 90 1.87 -7.34 4.69
CA LEU A 90 1.04 -8.14 3.79
C LEU A 90 -0.06 -8.77 4.63
N VAL A 91 -1.31 -8.57 4.22
CA VAL A 91 -2.47 -8.99 5.01
C VAL A 91 -2.92 -10.38 4.56
N ASP A 92 -3.15 -11.26 5.52
CA ASP A 92 -3.63 -12.62 5.26
C ASP A 92 -5.15 -12.70 5.40
N HIS A 93 -5.68 -12.31 6.55
CA HIS A 93 -7.10 -12.37 6.82
C HIS A 93 -7.63 -11.09 7.47
N ILE A 94 -8.88 -10.77 7.15
CA ILE A 94 -9.62 -9.70 7.79
C ILE A 94 -10.87 -10.29 8.44
N PHE A 95 -11.00 -10.10 9.74
CA PHE A 95 -12.19 -10.48 10.48
C PHE A 95 -12.91 -9.19 10.88
N TYR A 96 -14.09 -8.97 10.30
CA TYR A 96 -14.83 -7.72 10.48
C TYR A 96 -16.25 -8.00 10.96
N ASN A 97 -16.58 -7.47 12.13
CA ASN A 97 -17.91 -7.53 12.70
C ASN A 97 -18.39 -6.10 12.97
N PRO A 98 -19.31 -5.58 12.15
CA PRO A 98 -19.67 -4.17 12.17
C PRO A 98 -20.65 -3.75 13.28
N GLU A 99 -20.92 -4.55 14.28
CA GLU A 99 -21.84 -4.18 15.37
C GLU A 99 -21.43 -2.95 16.13
#